data_e31125624257a10b3119793afeb79cde
#
_entry.id   e31125624257a10b3119793afeb79cde
#
_cell.length_a   1.000
_cell.length_b   1.000
_cell.length_c   1.000
_cell.angle_alpha   90.00
_cell.angle_beta   90.00
_cell.angle_gamma   90.00
#
_symmetry.space_group_name_H-M   'P 1'
#
loop_
_entity.id
_entity.type
_entity.pdbx_description
1 polymer ?
#
loop_
_entity_poly.entity_id
_entity_poly.type
_entity_poly.pdbx_seq_one_letter_code
_entity_poly.pdbx_strand_id
1 'polypeptide(L)'
;MQKGVPQIMDVTSIKSILHYLSNEIIPSKFEVAQQPEQNTIQICLRGINNIYWLEISWQADNARILKIERPEKIGSNSTLAQQLSCGLKYMALVSLKQDQFERVIKLEFAKKPGDEITRYLIIELMGKHSNLFYLDKNLKIIAAGKQIKANQSSFRTIATGAIYSDPPRSIKKEPDEMESFTSWKKTLSIVPQSLKNCLITNYQGVSPTLTNQIEHFSNIHTDHVMNKSIETIKDQDLEEVFKIWKLWIKRFKNKNFNFKTYDKYFYCVWFPEDNYKTQKSLNLADEIYNYYYHFLKLKKIEALENKIELIIFKQKTFEKRNFNIQDKLLENSENHETYKLKADNIFLKTNLQKENIMEAEKLYKKSKKLKRARTLIQDRLDIHKNKIDRLEEFSEMLDNIVLLNIESQKIKITLLEEL
;
A
#
# COMPACT_ATOMS: atom_id res chain seq x y z
N MET A 1 2.74 13.40 -11.32
CA MET A 1 2.47 12.24 -10.43
C MET A 1 3.21 12.42 -9.11
N GLN A 2 2.66 11.98 -8.01
CA GLN A 2 3.32 12.04 -6.69
C GLN A 2 4.56 11.13 -6.70
N LYS A 3 5.73 11.69 -6.35
CA LYS A 3 6.96 10.92 -6.17
C LYS A 3 6.73 9.88 -5.06
N GLY A 4 7.08 8.62 -5.30
CA GLY A 4 6.99 7.55 -4.29
C GLY A 4 5.74 6.64 -4.37
N VAL A 5 4.83 6.84 -5.34
CA VAL A 5 3.67 5.96 -5.54
C VAL A 5 3.90 5.10 -6.80
N PRO A 6 3.76 3.76 -6.71
CA PRO A 6 3.90 2.90 -7.89
C PRO A 6 2.82 3.20 -8.92
N GLN A 7 3.15 2.93 -10.19
CA GLN A 7 2.17 3.01 -11.27
C GLN A 7 1.01 2.05 -11.00
N ILE A 8 -0.23 2.54 -11.14
CA ILE A 8 -1.42 1.67 -11.02
C ILE A 8 -1.39 0.66 -12.16
N MET A 9 -1.62 -0.61 -11.82
CA MET A 9 -1.73 -1.69 -12.82
C MET A 9 -2.99 -1.47 -13.67
N ASP A 10 -2.78 -1.11 -14.92
CA ASP A 10 -3.85 -0.85 -15.89
C ASP A 10 -4.21 -2.11 -16.69
N VAL A 11 -5.17 -1.96 -17.60
CA VAL A 11 -5.65 -3.06 -18.47
C VAL A 11 -4.51 -3.73 -19.23
N THR A 12 -3.57 -2.93 -19.75
CA THR A 12 -2.46 -3.43 -20.58
C THR A 12 -1.45 -4.19 -19.73
N SER A 13 -1.10 -3.64 -18.55
CA SER A 13 -0.22 -4.31 -17.59
C SER A 13 -0.82 -5.63 -17.11
N ILE A 14 -2.13 -5.66 -16.81
CA ILE A 14 -2.84 -6.89 -16.45
C ILE A 14 -2.76 -7.91 -17.59
N LYS A 15 -3.10 -7.50 -18.82
CA LYS A 15 -3.07 -8.40 -20.00
C LYS A 15 -1.68 -8.99 -20.21
N SER A 16 -0.65 -8.17 -20.06
CA SER A 16 0.73 -8.61 -20.28
C SER A 16 1.17 -9.64 -19.22
N ILE A 17 0.96 -9.35 -17.93
CA ILE A 17 1.35 -10.28 -16.87
C ILE A 17 0.57 -11.60 -16.94
N LEU A 18 -0.75 -11.55 -17.22
CA LEU A 18 -1.56 -12.76 -17.36
C LEU A 18 -1.14 -13.60 -18.56
N HIS A 19 -0.72 -12.99 -19.66
CA HIS A 19 -0.20 -13.73 -20.82
C HIS A 19 1.04 -14.55 -20.44
N TYR A 20 1.99 -13.95 -19.75
CA TYR A 20 3.20 -14.64 -19.29
C TYR A 20 2.91 -15.69 -18.21
N LEU A 21 2.10 -15.32 -17.21
CA LEU A 21 1.72 -16.25 -16.17
C LEU A 21 0.96 -17.48 -16.70
N SER A 22 0.05 -17.28 -17.66
CA SER A 22 -0.70 -18.40 -18.27
C SER A 22 0.23 -19.43 -18.91
N ASN A 23 1.30 -19.00 -19.55
CA ASN A 23 2.26 -19.89 -20.19
C ASN A 23 3.19 -20.59 -19.18
N GLU A 24 3.44 -19.99 -18.03
CA GLU A 24 4.39 -20.47 -17.04
C GLU A 24 3.74 -21.35 -15.97
N ILE A 25 2.55 -20.94 -15.45
CA ILE A 25 1.97 -21.55 -14.25
C ILE A 25 0.76 -22.45 -14.50
N ILE A 26 0.25 -22.51 -15.73
CA ILE A 26 -0.91 -23.36 -16.06
C ILE A 26 -0.44 -24.61 -16.81
N PRO A 27 -0.93 -25.79 -16.40
CA PRO A 27 -1.69 -26.06 -15.19
C PRO A 27 -0.80 -26.18 -13.93
N SER A 28 -1.34 -25.80 -12.78
CA SER A 28 -0.66 -25.97 -11.51
C SER A 28 -1.61 -26.31 -10.37
N LYS A 29 -1.14 -27.13 -9.42
CA LYS A 29 -1.93 -27.54 -8.26
C LYS A 29 -1.87 -26.49 -7.17
N PHE A 30 -3.02 -26.15 -6.60
CA PHE A 30 -3.08 -25.30 -5.42
C PHE A 30 -2.53 -26.02 -4.18
N GLU A 31 -1.68 -25.33 -3.40
CA GLU A 31 -1.09 -25.89 -2.18
C GLU A 31 -1.58 -25.19 -0.91
N VAL A 32 -1.45 -23.87 -0.83
CA VAL A 32 -1.80 -23.09 0.35
C VAL A 32 -2.05 -21.63 0.01
N ALA A 33 -2.84 -20.95 0.83
CA ALA A 33 -2.97 -19.49 0.85
C ALA A 33 -2.56 -18.93 2.21
N GLN A 34 -1.97 -17.73 2.21
CA GLN A 34 -1.63 -16.97 3.40
C GLN A 34 -1.91 -15.48 3.16
N GLN A 35 -2.23 -14.75 4.22
CA GLN A 35 -2.58 -13.33 4.14
C GLN A 35 -1.59 -12.49 4.93
N PRO A 36 -0.54 -11.92 4.28
CA PRO A 36 0.48 -11.12 4.96
C PRO A 36 -0.06 -9.77 5.47
N GLU A 37 -1.01 -9.19 4.76
CA GLU A 37 -1.64 -7.91 5.08
C GLU A 37 -3.16 -7.98 4.87
N GLN A 38 -3.89 -7.05 5.49
CA GLN A 38 -5.36 -7.03 5.46
C GLN A 38 -5.96 -7.10 4.04
N ASN A 39 -5.30 -6.46 3.07
CA ASN A 39 -5.79 -6.36 1.69
C ASN A 39 -4.87 -7.07 0.68
N THR A 40 -4.11 -8.07 1.11
CA THR A 40 -3.17 -8.80 0.27
C THR A 40 -3.22 -10.28 0.62
N ILE A 41 -3.34 -11.16 -0.38
CA ILE A 41 -3.29 -12.61 -0.25
C ILE A 41 -2.16 -13.17 -1.10
N GLN A 42 -1.50 -14.19 -0.61
CA GLN A 42 -0.46 -14.93 -1.34
C GLN A 42 -0.93 -16.38 -1.48
N ILE A 43 -0.86 -16.90 -2.70
CA ILE A 43 -1.23 -18.29 -3.02
C ILE A 43 -0.03 -19.05 -3.58
N CYS A 44 0.15 -20.26 -3.08
CA CYS A 44 1.16 -21.19 -3.53
C CYS A 44 0.59 -22.16 -4.55
N LEU A 45 1.24 -22.30 -5.68
CA LEU A 45 0.85 -23.16 -6.79
C LEU A 45 2.02 -24.07 -7.15
N ARG A 46 1.76 -25.37 -7.26
CA ARG A 46 2.76 -26.36 -7.64
C ARG A 46 2.56 -26.77 -9.11
N GLY A 47 3.49 -26.37 -9.94
CA GLY A 47 3.64 -26.89 -11.30
C GLY A 47 4.32 -28.26 -11.32
N ILE A 48 4.71 -28.73 -12.50
CA ILE A 48 5.39 -30.03 -12.67
C ILE A 48 6.79 -30.00 -12.01
N ASN A 49 7.57 -28.97 -12.32
CA ASN A 49 8.98 -28.89 -11.85
C ASN A 49 9.21 -27.76 -10.85
N ASN A 50 8.27 -26.81 -10.72
CA ASN A 50 8.48 -25.58 -9.96
C ASN A 50 7.32 -25.31 -9.01
N ILE A 51 7.60 -24.53 -7.97
CA ILE A 51 6.62 -23.96 -7.07
C ILE A 51 6.56 -22.47 -7.36
N TYR A 52 5.34 -21.97 -7.57
CA TYR A 52 5.08 -20.58 -7.86
C TYR A 52 4.31 -19.92 -6.72
N TRP A 53 4.59 -18.67 -6.48
CA TRP A 53 3.81 -17.85 -5.56
C TRP A 53 3.22 -16.66 -6.31
N LEU A 54 1.92 -16.47 -6.17
CA LEU A 54 1.21 -15.30 -6.65
C LEU A 54 0.77 -14.44 -5.47
N GLU A 55 1.10 -13.17 -5.52
CA GLU A 55 0.59 -12.16 -4.62
C GLU A 55 -0.51 -11.36 -5.30
N ILE A 56 -1.64 -11.24 -4.64
CA ILE A 56 -2.82 -10.51 -5.09
C ILE A 56 -3.15 -9.48 -4.04
N SER A 57 -3.10 -8.20 -4.40
CA SER A 57 -3.44 -7.09 -3.51
C SER A 57 -4.62 -6.30 -4.06
N TRP A 58 -5.60 -6.04 -3.21
CA TRP A 58 -6.73 -5.15 -3.49
C TRP A 58 -6.66 -3.86 -2.67
N GLN A 59 -5.46 -3.41 -2.31
CA GLN A 59 -5.23 -2.08 -1.75
C GLN A 59 -5.61 -1.00 -2.76
N ALA A 60 -6.30 0.05 -2.31
CA ALA A 60 -6.87 1.08 -3.19
C ALA A 60 -5.83 1.77 -4.10
N ASP A 61 -4.67 2.07 -3.55
CA ASP A 61 -3.56 2.79 -4.19
C ASP A 61 -2.51 1.87 -4.83
N ASN A 62 -2.62 0.55 -4.61
CA ASN A 62 -1.60 -0.42 -5.00
C ASN A 62 -2.21 -1.80 -5.34
N ALA A 63 -3.38 -1.78 -6.00
CA ALA A 63 -4.05 -3.00 -6.43
C ALA A 63 -3.25 -3.67 -7.55
N ARG A 64 -2.90 -4.97 -7.38
CA ARG A 64 -1.98 -5.68 -8.27
C ARG A 64 -2.12 -7.19 -8.19
N ILE A 65 -1.60 -7.87 -9.20
CA ILE A 65 -1.27 -9.30 -9.22
C ILE A 65 0.19 -9.47 -9.65
N LEU A 66 0.97 -10.21 -8.88
CA LEU A 66 2.40 -10.41 -9.13
C LEU A 66 2.78 -11.88 -8.92
N LYS A 67 3.71 -12.37 -9.75
CA LYS A 67 4.51 -13.54 -9.38
C LYS A 67 5.61 -13.04 -8.43
N ILE A 68 5.72 -13.66 -7.28
CA ILE A 68 6.68 -13.27 -6.25
C ILE A 68 7.65 -14.43 -5.95
N GLU A 69 8.79 -14.11 -5.36
CA GLU A 69 9.65 -15.11 -4.73
C GLU A 69 8.92 -15.81 -3.58
N ARG A 70 9.45 -16.94 -3.13
CA ARG A 70 8.87 -17.66 -2.00
C ARG A 70 8.85 -16.76 -0.76
N PRO A 71 7.67 -16.38 -0.24
CA PRO A 71 7.57 -15.55 0.95
C PRO A 71 7.83 -16.33 2.24
N GLU A 72 8.00 -15.61 3.33
CA GLU A 72 8.02 -16.21 4.67
C GLU A 72 6.72 -16.96 4.93
N LYS A 73 6.84 -18.09 5.62
CA LYS A 73 5.68 -18.93 5.93
C LYS A 73 4.98 -18.41 7.18
N ILE A 74 3.80 -17.85 7.00
CA ILE A 74 2.92 -17.38 8.10
C ILE A 74 1.68 -18.28 8.28
N GLY A 75 1.51 -19.27 7.41
CA GLY A 75 0.36 -20.18 7.40
C GLY A 75 -0.96 -19.53 6.98
N SER A 76 -2.05 -20.26 7.09
CA SER A 76 -3.40 -19.74 6.80
C SER A 76 -3.94 -18.95 8.00
N ASN A 77 -3.40 -17.76 8.19
CA ASN A 77 -3.53 -16.89 9.36
C ASN A 77 -4.81 -16.04 9.39
N SER A 78 -5.66 -16.13 8.36
CA SER A 78 -6.93 -15.38 8.28
C SER A 78 -8.07 -16.27 7.82
N THR A 79 -9.31 -15.85 8.06
CA THR A 79 -10.51 -16.56 7.59
C THR A 79 -10.49 -16.73 6.07
N LEU A 80 -10.10 -15.71 5.31
CA LEU A 80 -10.00 -15.79 3.86
C LEU A 80 -8.94 -16.80 3.42
N ALA A 81 -7.74 -16.77 4.01
CA ALA A 81 -6.68 -17.71 3.71
C ALA A 81 -7.06 -19.15 4.07
N GLN A 82 -7.79 -19.36 5.18
CA GLN A 82 -8.30 -20.66 5.58
C GLN A 82 -9.36 -21.18 4.59
N GLN A 83 -10.32 -20.35 4.20
CA GLN A 83 -11.36 -20.72 3.24
C GLN A 83 -10.78 -21.08 1.87
N LEU A 84 -9.78 -20.32 1.40
CA LEU A 84 -9.05 -20.66 0.17
C LEU A 84 -8.27 -21.96 0.32
N SER A 85 -7.53 -22.12 1.41
CA SER A 85 -6.71 -23.32 1.65
C SER A 85 -7.54 -24.59 1.77
N CYS A 86 -8.72 -24.52 2.40
CA CYS A 86 -9.63 -25.65 2.49
C CYS A 86 -10.37 -25.90 1.17
N GLY A 87 -10.90 -24.85 0.56
CA GLY A 87 -11.80 -24.99 -0.58
C GLY A 87 -11.11 -25.22 -1.92
N LEU A 88 -9.83 -24.85 -2.06
CA LEU A 88 -9.01 -25.13 -3.23
C LEU A 88 -8.05 -26.32 -3.05
N LYS A 89 -8.10 -26.96 -1.88
CA LYS A 89 -7.27 -28.13 -1.61
C LYS A 89 -7.47 -29.21 -2.68
N TYR A 90 -6.38 -29.71 -3.23
CA TYR A 90 -6.35 -30.70 -4.32
C TYR A 90 -6.92 -30.23 -5.67
N MET A 91 -7.16 -28.93 -5.86
CA MET A 91 -7.60 -28.39 -7.12
C MET A 91 -6.44 -27.86 -7.94
N ALA A 92 -6.60 -27.88 -9.26
CA ALA A 92 -5.66 -27.29 -10.20
C ALA A 92 -6.18 -25.94 -10.72
N LEU A 93 -5.30 -24.95 -10.77
CA LEU A 93 -5.49 -23.75 -11.57
C LEU A 93 -5.35 -24.13 -13.04
N VAL A 94 -6.44 -23.98 -13.79
CA VAL A 94 -6.50 -24.42 -15.20
C VAL A 94 -6.63 -23.28 -16.18
N SER A 95 -6.96 -22.08 -15.71
CA SER A 95 -7.12 -20.92 -16.59
C SER A 95 -6.91 -19.61 -15.85
N LEU A 96 -6.30 -18.64 -16.53
CA LEU A 96 -6.19 -17.24 -16.17
C LEU A 96 -6.81 -16.40 -17.27
N LYS A 97 -7.85 -15.63 -16.95
CA LYS A 97 -8.57 -14.82 -17.93
C LYS A 97 -8.71 -13.38 -17.46
N GLN A 98 -8.68 -12.46 -18.42
CA GLN A 98 -9.08 -11.06 -18.24
C GLN A 98 -10.25 -10.80 -19.18
N ASP A 99 -11.26 -10.13 -18.68
CA ASP A 99 -12.41 -9.74 -19.50
C ASP A 99 -12.04 -8.50 -20.34
N GLN A 100 -11.70 -8.74 -21.60
CA GLN A 100 -11.35 -7.73 -22.61
C GLN A 100 -10.56 -6.52 -22.08
N PHE A 101 -11.18 -5.33 -22.11
CA PHE A 101 -10.60 -4.07 -21.64
C PHE A 101 -10.97 -3.75 -20.18
N GLU A 102 -11.46 -4.73 -19.41
CA GLU A 102 -11.78 -4.56 -17.99
C GLU A 102 -10.62 -5.00 -17.09
N ARG A 103 -10.55 -4.42 -15.89
CA ARG A 103 -9.55 -4.77 -14.87
C ARG A 103 -10.09 -5.86 -13.92
N VAL A 104 -10.73 -6.85 -14.52
CA VAL A 104 -11.25 -8.04 -13.84
C VAL A 104 -10.46 -9.25 -14.29
N ILE A 105 -9.93 -9.99 -13.33
CA ILE A 105 -9.13 -11.19 -13.54
C ILE A 105 -9.89 -12.37 -12.96
N LYS A 106 -9.98 -13.47 -13.71
CA LYS A 106 -10.63 -14.72 -13.31
C LYS A 106 -9.60 -15.84 -13.28
N LEU A 107 -9.34 -16.41 -12.10
CA LEU A 107 -8.58 -17.64 -11.92
C LEU A 107 -9.60 -18.78 -11.81
N GLU A 108 -9.51 -19.76 -12.70
CA GLU A 108 -10.44 -20.87 -12.79
C GLU A 108 -9.79 -22.15 -12.29
N PHE A 109 -10.48 -22.83 -11.38
CA PHE A 109 -9.98 -24.05 -10.74
C PHE A 109 -10.90 -25.24 -11.03
N ALA A 110 -10.28 -26.36 -11.37
CA ALA A 110 -10.93 -27.65 -11.58
C ALA A 110 -10.23 -28.75 -10.76
N LYS A 111 -10.83 -29.92 -10.62
CA LYS A 111 -10.19 -31.06 -9.94
C LYS A 111 -8.93 -31.50 -10.68
N LYS A 112 -9.00 -31.55 -12.02
CA LYS A 112 -7.87 -31.86 -12.94
C LYS A 112 -7.99 -30.98 -14.18
N PRO A 113 -6.89 -30.78 -14.93
CA PRO A 113 -6.96 -30.17 -16.25
C PRO A 113 -7.93 -30.94 -17.16
N GLY A 114 -8.86 -30.22 -17.80
CA GLY A 114 -9.91 -30.80 -18.64
C GLY A 114 -11.24 -31.10 -17.94
N ASP A 115 -11.27 -31.09 -16.63
CA ASP A 115 -12.52 -31.24 -15.86
C ASP A 115 -13.34 -29.93 -15.85
N GLU A 116 -14.60 -30.03 -15.43
CA GLU A 116 -15.49 -28.89 -15.20
C GLU A 116 -14.90 -27.94 -14.13
N ILE A 117 -14.99 -26.62 -14.41
CA ILE A 117 -14.56 -25.59 -13.46
C ILE A 117 -15.57 -25.52 -12.32
N THR A 118 -15.09 -25.66 -11.09
CA THR A 118 -15.94 -25.73 -9.91
C THR A 118 -15.65 -24.62 -8.89
N ARG A 119 -14.56 -23.87 -9.06
CA ARG A 119 -14.20 -22.74 -8.20
C ARG A 119 -13.60 -21.62 -9.04
N TYR A 120 -13.88 -20.40 -8.59
CA TYR A 120 -13.32 -19.19 -9.19
C TYR A 120 -12.72 -18.31 -8.12
N LEU A 121 -11.58 -17.68 -8.45
CA LEU A 121 -11.05 -16.56 -7.72
C LEU A 121 -11.09 -15.35 -8.66
N ILE A 122 -11.97 -14.39 -8.36
CA ILE A 122 -12.13 -13.18 -9.17
C ILE A 122 -11.46 -12.01 -8.47
N ILE A 123 -10.68 -11.26 -9.21
CA ILE A 123 -9.91 -10.13 -8.71
C ILE A 123 -10.33 -8.90 -9.51
N GLU A 124 -10.81 -7.88 -8.81
CA GLU A 124 -11.17 -6.58 -9.38
C GLU A 124 -10.11 -5.55 -8.97
N LEU A 125 -9.39 -4.97 -9.93
CA LEU A 125 -8.33 -3.98 -9.69
C LEU A 125 -8.82 -2.58 -10.07
N MET A 126 -9.71 -2.00 -9.24
CA MET A 126 -10.46 -0.76 -9.54
C MET A 126 -10.21 0.34 -8.50
N GLY A 127 -8.96 0.54 -8.06
CA GLY A 127 -8.58 1.53 -7.06
C GLY A 127 -9.31 1.28 -5.74
N LYS A 128 -10.02 2.27 -5.21
CA LYS A 128 -10.77 2.12 -3.94
C LYS A 128 -11.84 1.02 -3.96
N HIS A 129 -12.31 0.63 -5.13
CA HIS A 129 -13.30 -0.42 -5.34
C HIS A 129 -12.66 -1.79 -5.60
N SER A 130 -11.34 -1.89 -5.54
CA SER A 130 -10.65 -3.18 -5.69
C SER A 130 -11.08 -4.18 -4.64
N ASN A 131 -11.26 -5.43 -5.07
CA ASN A 131 -11.71 -6.53 -4.22
C ASN A 131 -11.25 -7.88 -4.77
N LEU A 132 -11.38 -8.91 -3.95
CA LEU A 132 -11.13 -10.29 -4.30
C LEU A 132 -12.34 -11.13 -3.87
N PHE A 133 -12.76 -12.06 -4.74
CA PHE A 133 -13.92 -12.94 -4.52
C PHE A 133 -13.53 -14.39 -4.73
N TYR A 134 -13.83 -15.22 -3.77
CA TYR A 134 -13.77 -16.67 -3.89
C TYR A 134 -15.19 -17.21 -4.09
N LEU A 135 -15.44 -17.91 -5.20
CA LEU A 135 -16.77 -18.33 -5.63
C LEU A 135 -16.85 -19.85 -5.84
N ASP A 136 -18.06 -20.38 -5.70
CA ASP A 136 -18.41 -21.72 -6.13
C ASP A 136 -18.74 -21.81 -7.63
N LYS A 137 -19.09 -22.99 -8.11
CA LYS A 137 -19.46 -23.21 -9.52
C LYS A 137 -20.68 -22.43 -10.01
N ASN A 138 -21.57 -22.04 -9.10
CA ASN A 138 -22.77 -21.25 -9.38
C ASN A 138 -22.53 -19.74 -9.22
N LEU A 139 -21.28 -19.31 -9.14
CA LEU A 139 -20.85 -17.93 -8.88
C LEU A 139 -21.34 -17.38 -7.53
N LYS A 140 -21.67 -18.25 -6.57
CA LYS A 140 -22.03 -17.83 -5.22
C LYS A 140 -20.77 -17.47 -4.43
N ILE A 141 -20.78 -16.32 -3.75
CA ILE A 141 -19.65 -15.81 -2.97
C ILE A 141 -19.47 -16.69 -1.72
N ILE A 142 -18.35 -17.40 -1.66
CA ILE A 142 -17.91 -18.16 -0.48
C ILE A 142 -17.17 -17.23 0.46
N ALA A 143 -16.27 -16.39 -0.09
CA ALA A 143 -15.53 -15.39 0.65
C ALA A 143 -15.24 -14.17 -0.23
N ALA A 144 -15.06 -13.02 0.40
CA ALA A 144 -14.64 -11.79 -0.26
C ALA A 144 -13.58 -11.06 0.59
N GLY A 145 -12.66 -10.38 -0.07
CA GLY A 145 -11.64 -9.54 0.57
C GLY A 145 -12.26 -8.38 1.34
N LYS A 146 -13.33 -7.78 0.78
CA LYS A 146 -14.15 -6.75 1.42
C LYS A 146 -15.62 -7.09 1.22
N GLN A 147 -16.39 -7.07 2.30
CA GLN A 147 -17.85 -7.11 2.23
C GLN A 147 -18.41 -5.69 2.14
N ILE A 148 -19.47 -5.51 1.35
CA ILE A 148 -20.14 -4.22 1.14
C ILE A 148 -21.63 -4.40 1.44
N LYS A 149 -22.10 -3.72 2.48
CA LYS A 149 -23.52 -3.73 2.89
C LYS A 149 -24.36 -2.87 1.94
N ALA A 150 -25.67 -3.11 1.92
CA ALA A 150 -26.62 -2.38 1.07
C ALA A 150 -26.59 -0.84 1.29
N ASN A 151 -26.27 -0.38 2.50
CA ASN A 151 -26.15 1.04 2.81
C ASN A 151 -24.80 1.68 2.37
N GLN A 152 -23.85 0.87 1.91
CA GLN A 152 -22.51 1.32 1.51
C GLN A 152 -22.33 1.40 -0.01
N SER A 153 -23.23 0.83 -0.78
CA SER A 153 -23.17 0.86 -2.25
C SER A 153 -24.57 0.91 -2.85
N SER A 154 -24.77 1.84 -3.78
CA SER A 154 -25.97 1.93 -4.60
C SER A 154 -25.99 0.96 -5.80
N PHE A 155 -24.84 0.33 -6.12
CA PHE A 155 -24.70 -0.51 -7.32
C PHE A 155 -24.82 -2.00 -7.04
N ARG A 156 -24.13 -2.51 -6.02
CA ARG A 156 -24.19 -3.93 -5.65
C ARG A 156 -23.78 -4.15 -4.20
N THR A 157 -24.46 -5.08 -3.57
CA THR A 157 -24.06 -5.62 -2.26
C THR A 157 -23.09 -6.76 -2.46
N ILE A 158 -22.09 -6.85 -1.56
CA ILE A 158 -21.10 -7.93 -1.56
C ILE A 158 -21.18 -8.61 -0.20
N ALA A 159 -21.82 -9.76 -0.17
CA ALA A 159 -21.97 -10.56 1.04
C ALA A 159 -21.71 -12.03 0.73
N THR A 160 -21.20 -12.76 1.72
CA THR A 160 -21.09 -14.21 1.65
C THR A 160 -22.48 -14.81 1.40
N GLY A 161 -22.58 -15.74 0.45
CA GLY A 161 -23.83 -16.38 0.06
C GLY A 161 -24.58 -15.68 -1.06
N ALA A 162 -24.27 -14.42 -1.40
CA ALA A 162 -24.84 -13.73 -2.56
C ALA A 162 -24.24 -14.26 -3.87
N ILE A 163 -24.96 -14.10 -4.98
CA ILE A 163 -24.42 -14.38 -6.32
C ILE A 163 -23.52 -13.21 -6.73
N TYR A 164 -22.34 -13.53 -7.23
CA TYR A 164 -21.43 -12.54 -7.80
C TYR A 164 -22.04 -11.95 -9.07
N SER A 165 -22.00 -10.66 -9.20
CA SER A 165 -22.28 -9.94 -10.44
C SER A 165 -21.04 -9.17 -10.86
N ASP A 166 -20.74 -9.13 -12.15
CA ASP A 166 -19.66 -8.31 -12.68
C ASP A 166 -19.84 -6.83 -12.31
N PRO A 167 -18.75 -6.06 -12.22
CA PRO A 167 -18.87 -4.61 -12.09
C PRO A 167 -19.74 -4.02 -13.18
N PRO A 168 -20.44 -2.90 -12.94
CA PRO A 168 -21.19 -2.22 -13.99
C PRO A 168 -20.31 -1.99 -15.21
N ARG A 169 -20.69 -2.57 -16.34
CA ARG A 169 -19.94 -2.36 -17.59
C ARG A 169 -19.98 -0.90 -17.97
N SER A 170 -18.83 -0.41 -18.36
CA SER A 170 -18.74 0.94 -18.94
C SER A 170 -19.49 1.00 -20.26
N ILE A 171 -20.33 2.02 -20.47
CA ILE A 171 -21.03 2.29 -21.75
C ILE A 171 -20.04 2.78 -22.84
N LYS A 172 -18.76 2.89 -22.49
CA LYS A 172 -17.70 3.39 -23.36
C LYS A 172 -17.44 2.44 -24.52
N LYS A 173 -16.99 3.02 -25.63
CA LYS A 173 -16.62 2.27 -26.83
C LYS A 173 -15.38 1.40 -26.57
N GLU A 174 -15.40 0.18 -27.08
CA GLU A 174 -14.18 -0.64 -27.09
C GLU A 174 -13.16 -0.09 -28.10
N PRO A 175 -11.86 -0.03 -27.74
CA PRO A 175 -10.82 0.32 -28.69
C PRO A 175 -10.78 -0.65 -29.87
N ASP A 176 -10.88 -0.14 -31.10
CA ASP A 176 -10.87 -0.96 -32.28
C ASP A 176 -9.74 -0.59 -33.25
N GLU A 177 -8.98 -1.61 -33.67
CA GLU A 177 -7.90 -1.45 -34.65
C GLU A 177 -8.40 -1.01 -36.02
N MET A 178 -9.64 -1.33 -36.38
CA MET A 178 -10.23 -0.98 -37.67
C MET A 178 -10.84 0.42 -37.67
N GLU A 179 -10.91 1.10 -36.54
CA GLU A 179 -11.46 2.46 -36.47
C GLU A 179 -10.65 3.44 -37.32
N SER A 180 -11.33 4.25 -38.15
CA SER A 180 -10.69 5.29 -38.95
C SER A 180 -10.36 6.53 -38.09
N PHE A 181 -9.34 7.31 -38.54
CA PHE A 181 -8.99 8.58 -37.89
C PHE A 181 -10.19 9.52 -37.76
N THR A 182 -10.98 9.64 -38.87
CA THR A 182 -12.16 10.51 -38.89
C THR A 182 -13.22 10.10 -37.85
N SER A 183 -13.49 8.78 -37.73
CA SER A 183 -14.40 8.26 -36.69
C SER A 183 -13.89 8.49 -35.28
N TRP A 184 -12.60 8.20 -35.07
CA TRP A 184 -11.92 8.40 -33.78
C TRP A 184 -11.97 9.88 -33.35
N LYS A 185 -11.57 10.80 -34.23
CA LYS A 185 -11.62 12.25 -34.00
C LYS A 185 -13.04 12.70 -33.69
N LYS A 186 -14.05 12.26 -34.48
CA LYS A 186 -15.46 12.57 -34.23
C LYS A 186 -15.92 12.10 -32.85
N THR A 187 -15.56 10.90 -32.43
CA THR A 187 -15.89 10.36 -31.11
C THR A 187 -15.31 11.23 -30.00
N LEU A 188 -14.08 11.69 -30.15
CA LEU A 188 -13.42 12.54 -29.13
C LEU A 188 -13.95 13.98 -29.11
N SER A 189 -14.45 14.49 -30.23
CA SER A 189 -14.94 15.88 -30.36
C SER A 189 -16.39 16.06 -29.95
N ILE A 190 -17.07 15.04 -29.40
CA ILE A 190 -18.47 15.14 -28.96
C ILE A 190 -18.61 16.15 -27.80
N VAL A 191 -17.63 16.17 -26.88
CA VAL A 191 -17.61 17.09 -25.74
C VAL A 191 -16.25 17.79 -25.73
N PRO A 192 -16.20 19.14 -25.72
CA PRO A 192 -14.94 19.88 -25.71
C PRO A 192 -14.24 19.73 -24.34
N GLN A 193 -13.30 18.82 -24.28
CA GLN A 193 -12.47 18.51 -23.10
C GLN A 193 -11.01 18.34 -23.53
N SER A 194 -10.10 18.16 -22.55
CA SER A 194 -8.73 17.77 -22.86
C SER A 194 -8.68 16.42 -23.56
N LEU A 195 -7.76 16.23 -24.50
CA LEU A 195 -7.59 14.99 -25.26
C LEU A 195 -7.51 13.77 -24.31
N LYS A 196 -6.78 13.90 -23.20
CA LYS A 196 -6.72 12.89 -22.15
C LYS A 196 -8.10 12.52 -21.61
N ASN A 197 -8.91 13.49 -21.26
CA ASN A 197 -10.25 13.25 -20.73
C ASN A 197 -11.17 12.65 -21.81
N CYS A 198 -11.07 13.12 -23.05
CA CYS A 198 -11.82 12.56 -24.17
C CYS A 198 -11.51 11.06 -24.36
N LEU A 199 -10.24 10.67 -24.35
CA LEU A 199 -9.84 9.27 -24.45
C LEU A 199 -10.36 8.44 -23.27
N ILE A 200 -10.19 8.92 -22.04
CA ILE A 200 -10.62 8.21 -20.83
C ILE A 200 -12.14 8.07 -20.74
N THR A 201 -12.90 9.07 -21.17
CA THR A 201 -14.38 9.05 -21.06
C THR A 201 -15.05 8.27 -22.17
N ASN A 202 -14.48 8.23 -23.37
CA ASN A 202 -15.11 7.60 -24.53
C ASN A 202 -14.67 6.15 -24.76
N TYR A 203 -13.48 5.75 -24.33
CA TYR A 203 -12.97 4.40 -24.59
C TYR A 203 -12.78 3.56 -23.33
N GLN A 204 -13.10 2.26 -23.41
CA GLN A 204 -12.89 1.29 -22.34
C GLN A 204 -11.40 1.05 -22.12
N GLY A 205 -11.02 0.76 -20.88
CA GLY A 205 -9.66 0.37 -20.51
C GLY A 205 -8.62 1.49 -20.57
N VAL A 206 -8.99 2.68 -21.03
CA VAL A 206 -8.06 3.81 -21.08
C VAL A 206 -7.85 4.39 -19.71
N SER A 207 -6.58 4.41 -19.27
CA SER A 207 -6.13 4.94 -18.00
C SER A 207 -5.32 6.23 -18.20
N PRO A 208 -5.19 7.07 -17.15
CA PRO A 208 -4.26 8.19 -17.18
C PRO A 208 -2.81 7.77 -17.49
N THR A 209 -2.41 6.58 -17.06
CA THR A 209 -1.09 6.02 -17.36
C THR A 209 -0.93 5.77 -18.85
N LEU A 210 -1.92 5.11 -19.48
CA LEU A 210 -1.89 4.85 -20.91
C LEU A 210 -1.85 6.14 -21.73
N THR A 211 -2.63 7.16 -21.37
CA THR A 211 -2.60 8.45 -22.10
C THR A 211 -1.24 9.13 -22.02
N ASN A 212 -0.58 9.07 -20.86
CA ASN A 212 0.78 9.60 -20.71
C ASN A 212 1.81 8.81 -21.54
N GLN A 213 1.65 7.48 -21.64
CA GLN A 213 2.50 6.63 -22.49
C GLN A 213 2.30 6.96 -23.97
N ILE A 214 1.06 7.12 -24.42
CA ILE A 214 0.75 7.53 -25.80
C ILE A 214 1.38 8.88 -26.11
N GLU A 215 1.25 9.88 -25.22
CA GLU A 215 1.90 11.18 -25.38
C GLU A 215 3.43 11.05 -25.49
N HIS A 216 4.03 10.25 -24.62
CA HIS A 216 5.48 10.04 -24.59
C HIS A 216 6.02 9.43 -25.92
N PHE A 217 5.25 8.53 -26.54
CA PHE A 217 5.64 7.87 -27.79
C PHE A 217 5.22 8.62 -29.06
N SER A 218 4.37 9.62 -28.93
CA SER A 218 3.98 10.46 -30.05
C SER A 218 5.09 11.47 -30.35
N ASN A 219 5.58 11.52 -31.59
CA ASN A 219 6.60 12.45 -32.05
C ASN A 219 5.99 13.85 -32.25
N ILE A 220 5.52 14.47 -31.19
CA ILE A 220 4.82 15.74 -31.24
C ILE A 220 5.74 16.81 -30.64
N HIS A 221 5.93 17.91 -31.36
CA HIS A 221 6.69 19.08 -30.88
C HIS A 221 5.90 19.94 -29.89
N THR A 222 4.63 19.65 -29.71
CA THR A 222 3.72 20.40 -28.83
C THR A 222 3.70 19.80 -27.43
N ASP A 223 4.33 20.48 -26.48
CA ASP A 223 4.34 20.05 -25.07
C ASP A 223 2.93 19.86 -24.51
N HIS A 224 2.75 18.76 -23.80
CA HIS A 224 1.51 18.42 -23.06
C HIS A 224 0.24 18.37 -23.91
N VAL A 225 0.31 17.79 -25.10
CA VAL A 225 -0.84 17.65 -26.03
C VAL A 225 -2.06 17.00 -25.34
N MET A 226 -1.85 16.04 -24.44
CA MET A 226 -2.92 15.36 -23.73
C MET A 226 -3.72 16.29 -22.80
N ASN A 227 -3.15 17.38 -22.36
CA ASN A 227 -3.84 18.35 -21.49
C ASN A 227 -4.55 19.47 -22.27
N LYS A 228 -4.34 19.57 -23.59
CA LYS A 228 -4.98 20.56 -24.45
C LYS A 228 -6.39 20.14 -24.82
N SER A 229 -7.28 21.14 -25.00
CA SER A 229 -8.62 20.89 -25.56
C SER A 229 -8.49 20.33 -26.96
N ILE A 230 -9.30 19.31 -27.28
CA ILE A 230 -9.27 18.64 -28.59
C ILE A 230 -9.45 19.62 -29.76
N GLU A 231 -10.21 20.66 -29.56
CA GLU A 231 -10.49 21.70 -30.57
C GLU A 231 -9.25 22.55 -30.93
N THR A 232 -8.30 22.66 -30.00
CA THR A 232 -7.10 23.49 -30.17
C THR A 232 -5.89 22.72 -30.73
N ILE A 233 -6.02 21.41 -30.88
CA ILE A 233 -4.94 20.54 -31.36
C ILE A 233 -4.98 20.47 -32.88
N LYS A 234 -3.83 20.64 -33.53
CA LYS A 234 -3.70 20.52 -34.98
C LYS A 234 -3.95 19.07 -35.42
N ASP A 235 -4.53 18.89 -36.57
CA ASP A 235 -4.82 17.56 -37.14
C ASP A 235 -3.57 16.68 -37.30
N GLN A 236 -2.43 17.27 -37.64
CA GLN A 236 -1.15 16.55 -37.74
C GLN A 236 -0.74 15.93 -36.38
N ASP A 237 -0.88 16.70 -35.29
CA ASP A 237 -0.58 16.19 -33.93
C ASP A 237 -1.56 15.09 -33.52
N LEU A 238 -2.86 15.25 -33.85
CA LEU A 238 -3.87 14.22 -33.60
C LEU A 238 -3.61 12.94 -34.41
N GLU A 239 -3.12 13.04 -35.64
CA GLU A 239 -2.75 11.88 -36.47
C GLU A 239 -1.56 11.12 -35.85
N GLU A 240 -0.56 11.83 -35.33
CA GLU A 240 0.56 11.17 -34.63
C GLU A 240 0.05 10.43 -33.35
N VAL A 241 -0.80 11.06 -32.55
CA VAL A 241 -1.44 10.39 -31.40
C VAL A 241 -2.22 9.17 -31.86
N PHE A 242 -3.00 9.28 -32.95
CA PHE A 242 -3.79 8.18 -33.49
C PHE A 242 -2.93 7.00 -33.98
N LYS A 243 -1.78 7.26 -34.59
CA LYS A 243 -0.82 6.20 -34.99
C LYS A 243 -0.36 5.40 -33.77
N ILE A 244 0.01 6.08 -32.69
CA ILE A 244 0.43 5.42 -31.46
C ILE A 244 -0.74 4.71 -30.77
N TRP A 245 -1.94 5.30 -30.78
CA TRP A 245 -3.17 4.67 -30.34
C TRP A 245 -3.44 3.33 -31.07
N LYS A 246 -3.34 3.30 -32.40
CA LYS A 246 -3.51 2.09 -33.20
C LYS A 246 -2.44 1.05 -32.89
N LEU A 247 -1.20 1.47 -32.70
CA LEU A 247 -0.09 0.59 -32.34
C LEU A 247 -0.34 -0.09 -30.98
N TRP A 248 -0.80 0.67 -29.96
CA TRP A 248 -1.18 0.11 -28.67
C TRP A 248 -2.26 -0.96 -28.81
N ILE A 249 -3.35 -0.69 -29.54
CA ILE A 249 -4.43 -1.66 -29.76
C ILE A 249 -3.89 -2.93 -30.41
N LYS A 250 -3.08 -2.79 -31.47
CA LYS A 250 -2.46 -3.91 -32.17
C LYS A 250 -1.62 -4.77 -31.25
N ARG A 251 -0.76 -4.16 -30.43
CA ARG A 251 0.07 -4.90 -29.47
C ARG A 251 -0.76 -5.57 -28.38
N PHE A 252 -1.78 -4.89 -27.89
CA PHE A 252 -2.72 -5.45 -26.91
C PHE A 252 -3.47 -6.68 -27.43
N LYS A 253 -4.02 -6.60 -28.67
CA LYS A 253 -4.74 -7.72 -29.29
C LYS A 253 -3.81 -8.90 -29.61
N ASN A 254 -2.63 -8.63 -30.14
CA ASN A 254 -1.65 -9.65 -30.53
C ASN A 254 -0.85 -10.19 -29.35
N LYS A 255 -1.06 -9.68 -28.14
CA LYS A 255 -0.30 -10.04 -26.91
C LYS A 255 1.22 -9.89 -27.12
N ASN A 256 1.63 -8.90 -27.89
CA ASN A 256 3.02 -8.58 -28.13
C ASN A 256 3.50 -7.56 -27.09
N PHE A 257 4.03 -8.08 -25.98
CA PHE A 257 4.44 -7.30 -24.83
C PHE A 257 5.92 -7.41 -24.59
N ASN A 258 6.49 -6.31 -24.08
CA ASN A 258 7.87 -6.16 -23.67
C ASN A 258 7.88 -5.24 -22.43
N PHE A 259 8.99 -5.15 -21.73
CA PHE A 259 9.08 -4.34 -20.53
C PHE A 259 10.18 -3.28 -20.65
N LYS A 260 9.86 -2.04 -20.31
CA LYS A 260 10.85 -0.96 -20.18
C LYS A 260 10.41 0.01 -19.10
N THR A 261 11.35 0.40 -18.24
CA THR A 261 11.15 1.48 -17.29
C THR A 261 11.55 2.81 -17.92
N TYR A 262 10.71 3.82 -17.68
CA TYR A 262 10.97 5.23 -18.00
C TYR A 262 11.00 5.96 -16.68
N ASP A 263 12.13 6.53 -16.31
CA ASP A 263 12.32 7.01 -14.95
C ASP A 263 12.20 5.92 -13.89
N LYS A 264 12.48 6.27 -12.64
CA LYS A 264 12.26 5.39 -11.48
C LYS A 264 10.78 5.05 -11.24
N TYR A 265 9.84 5.77 -11.87
CA TYR A 265 8.42 5.79 -11.49
C TYR A 265 7.48 5.23 -12.55
N PHE A 266 7.96 4.93 -13.76
CA PHE A 266 7.10 4.49 -14.87
C PHE A 266 7.67 3.28 -15.57
N TYR A 267 6.79 2.37 -15.93
CA TYR A 267 7.08 1.29 -16.86
C TYR A 267 6.03 1.26 -17.99
N CYS A 268 6.43 0.74 -19.13
CA CYS A 268 5.56 0.42 -20.23
C CYS A 268 5.77 -1.02 -20.67
N VAL A 269 4.68 -1.70 -21.06
CA VAL A 269 4.70 -3.10 -21.50
C VAL A 269 4.39 -3.28 -22.97
N TRP A 270 4.27 -2.17 -23.75
CA TRP A 270 3.84 -2.20 -25.15
C TRP A 270 4.57 -1.19 -26.04
N PHE A 271 5.76 -0.75 -25.69
CA PHE A 271 6.46 0.34 -26.38
C PHE A 271 6.72 0.04 -27.90
N PRO A 272 6.87 1.10 -28.74
CA PRO A 272 6.85 1.00 -30.21
C PRO A 272 8.04 0.28 -30.84
N GLU A 273 9.21 0.33 -30.23
CA GLU A 273 10.45 -0.09 -30.86
C GLU A 273 10.62 -1.62 -30.89
N ASP A 274 10.69 -2.20 -32.10
CA ASP A 274 10.94 -3.63 -32.31
C ASP A 274 12.45 -3.99 -32.26
N ASN A 275 13.36 -3.00 -32.27
CA ASN A 275 14.81 -3.18 -32.44
C ASN A 275 15.62 -3.26 -31.14
N TYR A 276 15.00 -3.39 -30.00
CA TYR A 276 15.78 -3.74 -28.83
C TYR A 276 16.21 -5.21 -28.94
N LYS A 277 17.49 -5.41 -29.29
CA LYS A 277 18.20 -6.66 -28.93
C LYS A 277 18.03 -6.81 -27.44
N THR A 278 17.02 -7.59 -27.05
CA THR A 278 16.83 -8.02 -25.68
C THR A 278 18.12 -8.74 -25.27
N GLN A 279 19.01 -8.04 -24.53
CA GLN A 279 19.83 -8.79 -23.59
C GLN A 279 18.86 -9.76 -22.92
N LYS A 280 19.26 -11.02 -22.71
CA LYS A 280 18.46 -12.06 -22.05
C LYS A 280 17.71 -11.43 -20.87
N SER A 281 16.56 -10.84 -21.17
CA SER A 281 15.76 -10.12 -20.21
C SER A 281 15.13 -11.15 -19.29
N LEU A 282 15.08 -10.84 -18.03
CA LEU A 282 14.21 -11.49 -17.08
C LEU A 282 12.82 -11.66 -17.74
N ASN A 283 12.07 -12.67 -17.36
CA ASN A 283 10.68 -12.83 -17.76
C ASN A 283 9.94 -11.53 -17.38
N LEU A 284 9.06 -11.01 -18.27
CA LEU A 284 8.31 -9.77 -18.05
C LEU A 284 7.60 -9.76 -16.68
N ALA A 285 7.11 -10.89 -16.22
CA ALA A 285 6.50 -11.02 -14.89
C ALA A 285 7.50 -10.73 -13.75
N ASP A 286 8.76 -11.14 -13.91
CA ASP A 286 9.81 -10.88 -12.93
C ASP A 286 10.26 -9.41 -12.97
N GLU A 287 10.27 -8.76 -14.15
CA GLU A 287 10.55 -7.32 -14.26
C GLU A 287 9.46 -6.46 -13.65
N ILE A 288 8.18 -6.81 -13.86
CA ILE A 288 7.05 -6.15 -13.19
C ILE A 288 7.14 -6.35 -11.67
N TYR A 289 7.47 -7.56 -11.20
CA TYR A 289 7.70 -7.83 -9.79
C TYR A 289 8.81 -6.94 -9.22
N ASN A 290 9.96 -6.86 -9.86
CA ASN A 290 11.09 -6.05 -9.40
C ASN A 290 10.72 -4.58 -9.31
N TYR A 291 9.96 -4.06 -10.27
CA TYR A 291 9.43 -2.69 -10.23
C TYR A 291 8.55 -2.45 -9.00
N TYR A 292 7.52 -3.28 -8.77
CA TYR A 292 6.63 -3.11 -7.61
C TYR A 292 7.35 -3.38 -6.30
N TYR A 293 8.24 -4.36 -6.25
CA TYR A 293 9.00 -4.72 -5.06
C TYR A 293 9.89 -3.58 -4.57
N HIS A 294 10.48 -2.82 -5.48
CA HIS A 294 11.21 -1.60 -5.14
C HIS A 294 10.32 -0.60 -4.37
N PHE A 295 9.13 -0.30 -4.89
CA PHE A 295 8.19 0.61 -4.24
C PHE A 295 7.63 0.08 -2.93
N LEU A 296 7.36 -1.22 -2.85
CA LEU A 296 6.87 -1.84 -1.62
C LEU A 296 7.89 -1.74 -0.49
N LYS A 297 9.16 -1.92 -0.81
CA LYS A 297 10.26 -1.70 0.16
C LYS A 297 10.35 -0.25 0.61
N LEU A 298 10.28 0.71 -0.31
CA LEU A 298 10.26 2.12 0.06
C LEU A 298 9.08 2.45 0.98
N LYS A 299 7.89 1.97 0.68
CA LYS A 299 6.70 2.18 1.53
C LYS A 299 6.85 1.52 2.90
N LYS A 300 7.47 0.33 2.97
CA LYS A 300 7.77 -0.32 4.25
C LYS A 300 8.77 0.49 5.07
N ILE A 301 9.82 1.02 4.45
CA ILE A 301 10.79 1.90 5.11
C ILE A 301 10.09 3.12 5.70
N GLU A 302 9.34 3.86 4.89
CA GLU A 302 8.60 5.05 5.31
C GLU A 302 7.61 4.74 6.45
N ALA A 303 6.91 3.61 6.39
CA ALA A 303 5.99 3.20 7.45
C ALA A 303 6.72 2.87 8.76
N LEU A 304 7.91 2.26 8.71
CA LEU A 304 8.74 1.99 9.88
C LEU A 304 9.29 3.28 10.48
N GLU A 305 9.85 4.17 9.65
CA GLU A 305 10.33 5.49 10.06
C GLU A 305 9.24 6.25 10.82
N ASN A 306 8.08 6.45 10.22
CA ASN A 306 6.93 7.14 10.83
C ASN A 306 6.46 6.47 12.15
N LYS A 307 6.48 5.14 12.21
CA LYS A 307 6.10 4.41 13.43
C LYS A 307 7.08 4.65 14.57
N ILE A 308 8.37 4.59 14.29
CA ILE A 308 9.43 4.82 15.27
C ILE A 308 9.38 6.25 15.77
N GLU A 309 9.31 7.25 14.88
CA GLU A 309 9.16 8.66 15.22
C GLU A 309 7.96 8.90 16.15
N LEU A 310 6.81 8.30 15.82
CA LEU A 310 5.60 8.44 16.65
C LEU A 310 5.77 7.84 18.05
N ILE A 311 6.47 6.71 18.16
CA ILE A 311 6.75 6.07 19.46
C ILE A 311 7.69 6.96 20.28
N ILE A 312 8.79 7.42 19.70
CA ILE A 312 9.76 8.32 20.34
C ILE A 312 9.05 9.60 20.82
N PHE A 313 8.26 10.23 19.94
CA PHE A 313 7.54 11.46 20.28
C PHE A 313 6.56 11.27 21.45
N LYS A 314 5.78 10.19 21.45
CA LYS A 314 4.83 9.90 22.55
C LYS A 314 5.55 9.65 23.86
N GLN A 315 6.60 8.84 23.85
CA GLN A 315 7.39 8.53 25.04
C GLN A 315 8.09 9.77 25.58
N LYS A 316 8.73 10.55 24.70
CA LYS A 316 9.40 11.81 25.09
C LYS A 316 8.43 12.82 25.70
N THR A 317 7.23 12.95 25.14
CA THR A 317 6.18 13.83 25.68
C THR A 317 5.72 13.37 27.05
N PHE A 318 5.53 12.06 27.24
CA PHE A 318 5.15 11.48 28.53
C PHE A 318 6.24 11.69 29.60
N GLU A 319 7.50 11.39 29.29
CA GLU A 319 8.61 11.53 30.22
C GLU A 319 8.86 13.02 30.58
N LYS A 320 8.80 13.94 29.63
CA LYS A 320 8.90 15.40 29.87
C LYS A 320 7.78 15.90 30.77
N ARG A 321 6.54 15.42 30.59
CA ARG A 321 5.43 15.78 31.48
C ARG A 321 5.68 15.30 32.88
N ASN A 322 6.14 14.08 33.07
CA ASN A 322 6.44 13.51 34.37
C ASN A 322 7.62 14.23 35.04
N PHE A 323 8.67 14.54 34.30
CA PHE A 323 9.79 15.35 34.76
C PHE A 323 9.29 16.69 35.31
N ASN A 324 8.49 17.43 34.56
CA ASN A 324 7.96 18.73 34.99
C ASN A 324 7.07 18.63 36.24
N ILE A 325 6.35 17.52 36.42
CA ILE A 325 5.56 17.28 37.62
C ILE A 325 6.49 17.07 38.85
N GLN A 326 7.53 16.24 38.69
CA GLN A 326 8.49 15.98 39.76
C GLN A 326 9.31 17.24 40.09
N ASP A 327 9.68 18.03 39.11
CA ASP A 327 10.42 19.28 39.29
C ASP A 327 9.63 20.28 40.15
N LYS A 328 8.35 20.49 39.87
CA LYS A 328 7.45 21.28 40.69
C LYS A 328 7.31 20.74 42.13
N LEU A 329 7.34 19.41 42.28
CA LEU A 329 7.31 18.79 43.61
C LEU A 329 8.63 19.01 44.37
N LEU A 330 9.76 19.03 43.64
CA LEU A 330 11.08 19.34 44.22
C LEU A 330 11.10 20.78 44.73
N GLU A 331 10.69 21.76 43.94
CA GLU A 331 10.57 23.17 44.36
C GLU A 331 9.72 23.31 45.61
N ASN A 332 8.56 22.63 45.65
CA ASN A 332 7.72 22.64 46.87
C ASN A 332 8.37 21.97 48.07
N SER A 333 9.27 21.01 47.87
CA SER A 333 9.99 20.33 48.96
C SER A 333 11.07 21.20 49.61
N GLU A 334 11.57 22.21 48.92
CA GLU A 334 12.55 23.20 49.43
C GLU A 334 12.00 24.01 50.58
N ASN A 335 10.69 24.14 50.68
CA ASN A 335 10.03 24.81 51.82
C ASN A 335 10.21 24.06 53.15
N HIS A 336 10.92 22.90 53.21
CA HIS A 336 11.13 22.17 54.44
C HIS A 336 11.90 23.00 55.51
N GLU A 337 12.85 23.85 55.08
CA GLU A 337 13.60 24.74 55.96
C GLU A 337 12.72 25.86 56.55
N THR A 338 11.84 26.43 55.72
CA THR A 338 10.89 27.46 56.16
C THR A 338 9.90 26.93 57.21
N TYR A 339 9.44 25.68 57.07
CA TYR A 339 8.62 25.02 58.08
C TYR A 339 9.39 24.72 59.36
N LYS A 340 10.68 24.37 59.24
CA LYS A 340 11.55 24.19 60.40
C LYS A 340 11.75 25.50 61.18
N LEU A 341 12.13 26.58 60.46
CA LEU A 341 12.31 27.91 61.04
C LEU A 341 11.03 28.44 61.71
N LYS A 342 9.86 28.20 61.08
CA LYS A 342 8.59 28.56 61.72
C LYS A 342 8.35 27.80 63.06
N ALA A 343 8.68 26.50 63.08
CA ALA A 343 8.59 25.69 64.27
C ALA A 343 9.57 26.17 65.33
N ASP A 344 10.84 26.47 65.00
CA ASP A 344 11.87 27.01 65.91
C ASP A 344 11.42 28.35 66.48
N ASN A 345 10.86 29.25 65.67
CA ASN A 345 10.36 30.55 66.13
C ASN A 345 9.16 30.44 67.12
N ILE A 346 8.36 29.36 67.01
CA ILE A 346 7.30 29.13 68.00
C ILE A 346 7.89 28.74 69.34
N PHE A 347 8.94 27.91 69.39
CA PHE A 347 9.63 27.51 70.64
C PHE A 347 10.43 28.61 71.27
N LEU A 348 10.84 29.65 70.55
CA LEU A 348 11.56 30.79 71.12
C LEU A 348 10.66 31.80 71.86
N LYS A 349 9.34 31.62 71.79
CA LYS A 349 8.38 32.49 72.50
C LYS A 349 8.36 32.11 73.98
N THR A 350 8.46 33.11 74.90
CA THR A 350 8.61 32.96 76.35
C THR A 350 7.37 32.40 77.06
N ASN A 351 6.18 32.35 76.39
CA ASN A 351 4.96 31.76 76.98
C ASN A 351 4.40 30.66 76.04
N LEU A 352 4.85 29.45 76.28
CA LEU A 352 4.45 28.26 75.47
C LEU A 352 3.11 27.70 76.00
N GLN A 353 2.03 28.01 75.30
CA GLN A 353 0.75 27.34 75.52
C GLN A 353 0.76 25.96 74.79
N LYS A 354 -0.04 25.00 75.31
CA LYS A 354 -0.08 23.63 74.85
C LYS A 354 -0.43 23.55 73.30
N GLU A 355 -1.22 24.50 72.85
CA GLU A 355 -1.59 24.65 71.46
C GLU A 355 -0.41 25.02 70.54
N ASN A 356 0.47 25.91 71.00
CA ASN A 356 1.68 26.33 70.27
C ASN A 356 2.68 25.17 70.13
N ILE A 357 2.79 24.31 71.16
CA ILE A 357 3.64 23.13 71.11
C ILE A 357 3.10 22.14 70.02
N MET A 358 1.80 21.89 70.01
CA MET A 358 1.18 21.01 69.03
C MET A 358 1.33 21.53 67.57
N GLU A 359 1.29 22.86 67.41
CA GLU A 359 1.52 23.49 66.10
C GLU A 359 2.98 23.32 65.65
N ALA A 360 3.93 23.59 66.50
CA ALA A 360 5.36 23.41 66.25
C ALA A 360 5.69 21.96 65.92
N GLU A 361 5.14 20.99 66.65
CA GLU A 361 5.29 19.55 66.30
C GLU A 361 4.74 19.20 64.92
N LYS A 362 3.59 19.74 64.57
CA LYS A 362 3.02 19.54 63.17
C LYS A 362 3.94 20.09 62.07
N LEU A 363 4.52 21.28 62.32
CA LEU A 363 5.46 21.92 61.40
C LEU A 363 6.78 21.11 61.31
N TYR A 364 7.32 20.59 62.36
CA TYR A 364 8.48 19.70 62.33
C TYR A 364 8.20 18.39 61.64
N LYS A 365 7.05 17.76 61.89
CA LYS A 365 6.63 16.55 61.15
C LYS A 365 6.53 16.82 59.66
N LYS A 366 5.96 17.99 59.28
CA LYS A 366 5.87 18.42 57.89
C LYS A 366 7.24 18.67 57.26
N SER A 367 8.14 19.39 57.96
CA SER A 367 9.52 19.61 57.53
C SER A 367 10.26 18.29 57.31
N LYS A 368 10.20 17.36 58.26
CA LYS A 368 10.85 16.04 58.16
C LYS A 368 10.30 15.19 57.00
N LYS A 369 8.98 15.26 56.77
CA LYS A 369 8.34 14.58 55.61
C LYS A 369 8.83 15.16 54.30
N LEU A 370 8.88 16.48 54.15
CA LEU A 370 9.36 17.14 52.92
C LEU A 370 10.85 16.87 52.68
N LYS A 371 11.70 16.89 53.70
CA LYS A 371 13.13 16.55 53.59
C LYS A 371 13.35 15.12 53.08
N ARG A 372 12.58 14.13 53.56
CA ARG A 372 12.66 12.75 53.08
C ARG A 372 12.12 12.60 51.65
N ALA A 373 11.05 13.33 51.32
CA ALA A 373 10.47 13.30 49.97
C ALA A 373 11.43 13.86 48.92
N ARG A 374 12.25 14.86 49.28
CA ARG A 374 13.22 15.50 48.38
C ARG A 374 14.15 14.48 47.69
N THR A 375 14.76 13.59 48.46
CA THR A 375 15.67 12.57 47.95
C THR A 375 14.96 11.65 46.94
N LEU A 376 13.76 11.17 47.30
CA LEU A 376 12.97 10.31 46.38
C LEU A 376 12.52 11.03 45.13
N ILE A 377 12.24 12.33 45.21
CA ILE A 377 11.85 13.15 44.06
C ILE A 377 13.06 13.35 43.14
N GLN A 378 14.25 13.61 43.72
CA GLN A 378 15.48 13.75 42.94
C GLN A 378 15.81 12.48 42.19
N ASP A 379 15.75 11.32 42.82
CA ASP A 379 15.97 10.01 42.17
C ASP A 379 15.01 9.80 41.00
N ARG A 380 13.74 10.22 41.14
CA ARG A 380 12.75 10.15 40.05
C ARG A 380 13.05 11.11 38.92
N LEU A 381 13.50 12.33 39.24
CA LEU A 381 13.93 13.29 38.21
C LEU A 381 15.08 12.74 37.37
N ASP A 382 16.08 12.14 38.06
CA ASP A 382 17.23 11.55 37.37
C ASP A 382 16.80 10.37 36.45
N ILE A 383 15.85 9.56 36.90
CA ILE A 383 15.27 8.48 36.05
C ILE A 383 14.58 9.06 34.82
N HIS A 384 13.74 10.08 34.99
CA HIS A 384 13.03 10.69 33.85
C HIS A 384 14.00 11.39 32.90
N LYS A 385 15.02 12.08 33.44
CA LYS A 385 16.07 12.71 32.66
C LYS A 385 16.82 11.70 31.79
N ASN A 386 17.33 10.63 32.42
CA ASN A 386 18.05 9.56 31.73
C ASN A 386 17.20 8.91 30.61
N LYS A 387 15.88 8.78 30.82
CA LYS A 387 14.98 8.28 29.78
C LYS A 387 14.80 9.25 28.61
N ILE A 388 14.73 10.56 28.92
CA ILE A 388 14.64 11.59 27.88
C ILE A 388 15.92 11.60 27.05
N ASP A 389 17.09 11.56 27.68
CA ASP A 389 18.39 11.53 27.02
C ASP A 389 18.52 10.31 26.08
N ARG A 390 18.12 9.11 26.55
CA ARG A 390 18.08 7.91 25.70
C ARG A 390 17.12 8.05 24.50
N LEU A 391 15.96 8.67 24.68
CA LEU A 391 15.02 8.90 23.58
C LEU A 391 15.56 9.91 22.57
N GLU A 392 16.43 10.82 23.00
CA GLU A 392 17.16 11.72 22.10
C GLU A 392 18.21 10.97 21.29
N GLU A 393 18.98 10.09 21.94
CA GLU A 393 19.92 9.19 21.25
C GLU A 393 19.21 8.31 20.18
N PHE A 394 18.05 7.72 20.49
CA PHE A 394 17.26 6.97 19.53
C PHE A 394 16.77 7.84 18.38
N SER A 395 16.38 9.10 18.63
CA SER A 395 16.00 10.04 17.56
C SER A 395 17.16 10.32 16.62
N GLU A 396 18.37 10.56 17.16
CA GLU A 396 19.58 10.77 16.36
C GLU A 396 19.98 9.52 15.56
N MET A 397 19.84 8.32 16.14
CA MET A 397 20.08 7.07 15.42
C MET A 397 19.11 6.91 14.26
N LEU A 398 17.83 7.22 14.46
CA LEU A 398 16.83 7.18 13.38
C LEU A 398 17.19 8.16 12.26
N ASP A 399 17.53 9.40 12.60
CA ASP A 399 17.93 10.43 11.62
C ASP A 399 19.15 9.97 10.82
N ASN A 400 20.14 9.36 11.48
CA ASN A 400 21.31 8.79 10.83
C ASN A 400 20.95 7.66 9.85
N ILE A 401 20.04 6.74 10.23
CA ILE A 401 19.57 5.66 9.35
C ILE A 401 18.80 6.24 8.15
N VAL A 402 17.98 7.27 8.36
CA VAL A 402 17.23 7.96 7.31
C VAL A 402 18.18 8.60 6.30
N LEU A 403 19.23 9.28 6.78
CA LEU A 403 20.23 9.95 5.95
C LEU A 403 21.17 9.00 5.21
N LEU A 404 21.35 7.78 5.69
CA LEU A 404 22.17 6.78 5.01
C LEU A 404 21.61 6.50 3.60
N ASN A 405 22.39 6.88 2.59
CA ASN A 405 22.14 6.53 1.21
C ASN A 405 22.51 5.05 0.98
N ILE A 406 21.74 4.14 1.58
CA ILE A 406 22.00 2.71 1.51
C ILE A 406 21.46 2.21 0.17
N GLU A 407 22.34 1.76 -0.72
CA GLU A 407 21.97 1.11 -1.98
C GLU A 407 21.08 -0.12 -1.75
N SER A 408 21.21 -0.78 -0.60
CA SER A 408 20.38 -1.92 -0.21
C SER A 408 19.25 -1.52 0.73
N GLN A 409 18.06 -1.35 0.18
CA GLN A 409 16.82 -1.13 0.95
C GLN A 409 16.55 -2.25 1.99
N LYS A 410 17.07 -3.45 1.76
CA LYS A 410 16.94 -4.57 2.70
C LYS A 410 17.71 -4.31 3.98
N ILE A 411 18.93 -3.79 3.90
CA ILE A 411 19.74 -3.42 5.07
C ILE A 411 19.06 -2.32 5.87
N LYS A 412 18.53 -1.29 5.18
CA LYS A 412 17.81 -0.19 5.85
C LYS A 412 16.59 -0.69 6.62
N ILE A 413 15.80 -1.61 6.04
CA ILE A 413 14.66 -2.23 6.74
C ILE A 413 15.12 -2.97 7.98
N THR A 414 16.19 -3.79 7.90
CA THR A 414 16.71 -4.52 9.04
C THR A 414 17.14 -3.58 10.16
N LEU A 415 17.88 -2.50 9.85
CA LEU A 415 18.31 -1.52 10.84
C LEU A 415 17.11 -0.81 11.51
N LEU A 416 16.06 -0.51 10.76
CA LEU A 416 14.83 0.08 11.32
C LEU A 416 14.00 -0.91 12.15
N GLU A 417 14.07 -2.20 11.84
CA GLU A 417 13.40 -3.24 12.63
C GLU A 417 14.14 -3.55 13.94
N GLU A 418 15.46 -3.31 13.99
CA GLU A 418 16.29 -3.46 15.19
C GLU A 418 16.21 -2.25 16.14
N LEU A 419 15.94 -1.06 15.63
CA LEU A 419 15.73 0.16 16.40
C LEU A 419 14.38 0.16 17.11
#